data_b671adbdf1ed8668a71d8e0d5f44866a
#
_entry.id   b671adbdf1ed8668a71d8e0d5f44866a
#
_cell.length_a   1.000
_cell.length_b   1.000
_cell.length_c   1.000
_cell.angle_alpha   90.00
_cell.angle_beta   90.00
_cell.angle_gamma   90.00
#
_symmetry.space_group_name_H-M   'P 1'
#
loop_
_entity.id
_entity.type
_entity.pdbx_description
1 polymer ?
#
loop_
_entity_poly.entity_id
_entity_poly.type
_entity_poly.pdbx_seq_one_letter_code
_entity_poly.pdbx_strand_id
1 'polypeptide(L)'
;TTEINDELENKILSLFNASEHGKKIKLHIGDALEIIPTFPYSFDAVFMDGNKRHYKAYYEACLGKLRQGGYIFADNTLWDGHVVDEEIRKNDQQTKGIMEFNDMVKNDPRVEVVILPIRDGISVIRVK
;
A
#
# COMPACT_ATOMS: atom_id res chain seq x y z
N THR A 1 3.67 -10.00 -5.24
CA THR A 1 3.06 -8.75 -5.71
C THR A 1 1.70 -9.02 -6.34
N THR A 2 0.79 -8.02 -6.32
CA THR A 2 -0.53 -8.08 -6.97
C THR A 2 -0.59 -7.06 -8.10
N GLU A 3 -1.29 -7.38 -9.18
CA GLU A 3 -1.58 -6.49 -10.30
C GLU A 3 -3.03 -6.72 -10.75
N ILE A 4 -3.80 -5.65 -10.90
CA ILE A 4 -5.21 -5.75 -11.28
C ILE A 4 -5.41 -5.85 -12.79
N ASN A 5 -4.47 -5.32 -13.58
CA ASN A 5 -4.54 -5.37 -15.04
C ASN A 5 -3.92 -6.68 -15.56
N ASP A 6 -4.77 -7.61 -16.00
CA ASP A 6 -4.38 -8.91 -16.55
C ASP A 6 -3.62 -8.81 -17.88
N GLU A 7 -3.81 -7.74 -18.65
CA GLU A 7 -3.05 -7.51 -19.89
C GLU A 7 -1.55 -7.36 -19.64
N LEU A 8 -1.15 -6.97 -18.42
CA LEU A 8 0.26 -6.80 -18.05
C LEU A 8 0.93 -8.10 -17.62
N GLU A 9 0.20 -9.19 -17.39
CA GLU A 9 0.72 -10.43 -16.83
C GLU A 9 1.94 -10.95 -17.60
N ASN A 10 1.81 -11.13 -18.90
CA ASN A 10 2.89 -11.68 -19.74
C ASN A 10 4.13 -10.78 -19.74
N LYS A 11 3.96 -9.48 -19.73
CA LYS A 11 5.06 -8.51 -19.67
C LYS A 11 5.78 -8.58 -18.33
N ILE A 12 5.05 -8.63 -17.23
CA ILE A 12 5.62 -8.71 -15.88
C ILE A 12 6.37 -10.03 -15.70
N LEU A 13 5.78 -11.15 -16.10
CA LEU A 13 6.43 -12.46 -16.02
C LEU A 13 7.69 -12.52 -16.88
N SER A 14 7.69 -11.91 -18.05
CA SER A 14 8.90 -11.81 -18.90
C SER A 14 10.02 -11.04 -18.18
N LEU A 15 9.71 -9.94 -17.52
CA LEU A 15 10.69 -9.16 -16.74
C LEU A 15 11.20 -9.95 -15.54
N PHE A 16 10.34 -10.68 -14.83
CA PHE A 16 10.78 -11.52 -13.72
C PHE A 16 11.69 -12.64 -14.19
N ASN A 17 11.37 -13.30 -15.30
CA ASN A 17 12.18 -14.37 -15.85
C ASN A 17 13.57 -13.89 -16.35
N ALA A 18 13.67 -12.62 -16.75
CA ALA A 18 14.93 -12.00 -17.13
C ALA A 18 15.79 -11.58 -15.92
N SER A 19 15.24 -11.57 -14.72
CA SER A 19 15.94 -11.18 -13.49
C SER A 19 16.49 -12.41 -12.76
N GLU A 20 17.70 -12.31 -12.22
CA GLU A 20 18.29 -13.35 -11.34
C GLU A 20 17.44 -13.60 -10.09
N HIS A 21 16.67 -12.59 -9.65
CA HIS A 21 15.79 -12.66 -8.47
C HIS A 21 14.34 -13.03 -8.81
N GLY A 22 13.99 -13.15 -10.10
CA GLY A 22 12.61 -13.36 -10.53
C GLY A 22 11.94 -14.59 -9.92
N LYS A 23 12.72 -15.67 -9.69
CA LYS A 23 12.22 -16.89 -9.02
C LYS A 23 11.72 -16.68 -7.59
N LYS A 24 12.11 -15.57 -6.94
CA LYS A 24 11.66 -15.21 -5.58
C LYS A 24 10.36 -14.40 -5.59
N ILE A 25 9.89 -13.95 -6.76
CA ILE A 25 8.74 -13.08 -6.91
C ILE A 25 7.55 -13.92 -7.38
N LYS A 26 6.43 -13.80 -6.66
CA LYS A 26 5.15 -14.37 -7.06
C LYS A 26 4.22 -13.27 -7.51
N LEU A 27 3.71 -13.36 -8.73
CA LEU A 27 2.68 -12.47 -9.27
C LEU A 27 1.32 -13.09 -8.99
N HIS A 28 0.38 -12.25 -8.57
CA HIS A 28 -1.03 -12.58 -8.43
C HIS A 28 -1.81 -11.54 -9.23
N ILE A 29 -2.60 -11.98 -10.19
CA ILE A 29 -3.47 -11.12 -11.01
C ILE A 29 -4.85 -11.04 -10.35
N GLY A 30 -5.34 -9.82 -10.15
CA GLY A 30 -6.65 -9.53 -9.58
C GLY A 30 -6.64 -8.42 -8.54
N ASP A 31 -7.80 -8.18 -7.92
CA ASP A 31 -7.95 -7.16 -6.89
C ASP A 31 -7.20 -7.57 -5.61
N ALA A 32 -6.32 -6.69 -5.16
CA ALA A 32 -5.56 -6.89 -3.93
C ALA A 32 -6.46 -7.09 -2.70
N LEU A 33 -7.63 -6.45 -2.63
CA LEU A 33 -8.57 -6.61 -1.53
C LEU A 33 -9.20 -8.01 -1.47
N GLU A 34 -9.31 -8.68 -2.62
CA GLU A 34 -9.77 -10.06 -2.69
C GLU A 34 -8.63 -11.06 -2.46
N ILE A 35 -7.43 -10.75 -2.94
CA ILE A 35 -6.27 -11.65 -2.90
C ILE A 35 -5.62 -11.68 -1.52
N ILE A 36 -5.36 -10.52 -0.89
CA ILE A 36 -4.63 -10.44 0.38
C ILE A 36 -5.24 -11.33 1.47
N PRO A 37 -6.56 -11.35 1.69
CA PRO A 37 -7.16 -12.22 2.70
C PRO A 37 -6.94 -13.72 2.49
N THR A 38 -6.70 -14.15 1.24
CA THR A 38 -6.54 -15.57 0.91
C THR A 38 -5.17 -16.14 1.25
N PHE A 39 -4.16 -15.30 1.51
CA PHE A 39 -2.83 -15.81 1.83
C PHE A 39 -2.84 -16.59 3.15
N PRO A 40 -2.29 -17.82 3.18
CA PRO A 40 -2.27 -18.66 4.38
C PRO A 40 -1.14 -18.31 5.35
N TYR A 41 -0.38 -17.26 5.08
CA TYR A 41 0.79 -16.84 5.84
C TYR A 41 0.74 -15.35 6.15
N SER A 42 1.56 -14.92 7.12
CA SER A 42 1.76 -13.51 7.44
C SER A 42 2.99 -12.95 6.73
N PHE A 43 2.98 -11.63 6.53
CA PHE A 43 4.08 -10.90 5.93
C PHE A 43 4.96 -10.22 6.97
N ASP A 44 6.25 -10.06 6.66
CA ASP A 44 7.19 -9.23 7.42
C ASP A 44 7.05 -7.75 7.04
N ALA A 45 6.80 -7.48 5.77
CA ALA A 45 6.65 -6.14 5.24
C ALA A 45 5.71 -6.11 4.03
N VAL A 46 5.03 -4.99 3.86
CA VAL A 46 4.19 -4.67 2.70
C VAL A 46 4.62 -3.33 2.15
N PHE A 47 4.83 -3.24 0.84
CA PHE A 47 4.92 -1.97 0.12
C PHE A 47 3.57 -1.70 -0.54
N MET A 48 2.91 -0.61 -0.13
CA MET A 48 1.57 -0.25 -0.56
C MET A 48 1.63 0.95 -1.50
N ASP A 49 1.38 0.70 -2.79
CA ASP A 49 1.36 1.70 -3.86
C ASP A 49 0.21 1.39 -4.84
N GLY A 50 -0.99 1.35 -4.31
CA GLY A 50 -2.21 1.11 -5.09
C GLY A 50 -3.01 2.38 -5.34
N ASN A 51 -4.28 2.19 -5.73
CA ASN A 51 -5.22 3.28 -5.91
C ASN A 51 -5.50 3.99 -4.57
N LYS A 52 -5.20 5.28 -4.52
CA LYS A 52 -5.24 6.09 -3.28
C LYS A 52 -6.64 6.18 -2.65
N ARG A 53 -7.69 6.05 -3.43
CA ARG A 53 -9.09 5.97 -2.94
C ARG A 53 -9.33 4.79 -2.00
N HIS A 54 -8.54 3.72 -2.15
CA HIS A 54 -8.70 2.46 -1.41
C HIS A 54 -7.65 2.25 -0.32
N TYR A 55 -6.81 3.25 -0.03
CA TYR A 55 -5.70 3.10 0.93
C TYR A 55 -6.15 2.62 2.31
N LYS A 56 -7.30 3.07 2.81
CA LYS A 56 -7.86 2.57 4.08
C LYS A 56 -8.17 1.08 4.02
N ALA A 57 -8.79 0.64 2.93
CA ALA A 57 -9.14 -0.77 2.75
C ALA A 57 -7.89 -1.65 2.58
N TYR A 58 -6.92 -1.19 1.78
CA TYR A 58 -5.62 -1.87 1.65
C TYR A 58 -4.89 -1.97 2.99
N TYR A 59 -4.89 -0.89 3.77
CA TYR A 59 -4.26 -0.87 5.09
C TYR A 59 -4.85 -1.94 6.01
N GLU A 60 -6.17 -2.01 6.15
CA GLU A 60 -6.83 -3.01 7.00
C GLU A 60 -6.56 -4.44 6.51
N ALA A 61 -6.64 -4.68 5.21
CA ALA A 61 -6.34 -5.99 4.64
C ALA A 61 -4.89 -6.42 4.91
N CYS A 62 -3.92 -5.49 4.72
CA CYS A 62 -2.51 -5.73 4.98
C CYS A 62 -2.22 -5.92 6.46
N LEU A 63 -2.80 -5.07 7.33
CA LEU A 63 -2.61 -5.15 8.78
C LEU A 63 -3.04 -6.51 9.33
N GLY A 64 -4.16 -7.06 8.83
CA GLY A 64 -4.64 -8.40 9.19
C GLY A 64 -3.72 -9.54 8.77
N LYS A 65 -2.74 -9.28 7.91
CA LYS A 65 -1.77 -10.27 7.40
C LYS A 65 -0.33 -9.98 7.80
N LEU A 66 -0.07 -8.92 8.53
CA LEU A 66 1.28 -8.65 9.06
C LEU A 66 1.50 -9.37 10.39
N ARG A 67 2.73 -9.84 10.59
CA ARG A 67 3.15 -10.31 11.91
C ARG A 67 3.37 -9.12 12.86
N GLN A 68 3.39 -9.38 14.16
CA GLN A 68 3.82 -8.41 15.15
C GLN A 68 5.25 -7.91 14.83
N GLY A 69 5.47 -6.62 14.91
CA GLY A 69 6.72 -5.97 14.50
C GLY A 69 6.92 -5.86 12.99
N GLY A 70 5.95 -6.28 12.17
CA GLY A 70 5.97 -6.12 10.72
C GLY A 70 5.70 -4.67 10.29
N TYR A 71 5.95 -4.37 9.02
CA TYR A 71 5.90 -3.00 8.49
C TYR A 71 5.00 -2.87 7.27
N ILE A 72 4.30 -1.72 7.17
CA ILE A 72 3.74 -1.22 5.91
C ILE A 72 4.53 0.03 5.51
N PHE A 73 4.98 0.07 4.27
CA PHE A 73 5.53 1.25 3.60
C PHE A 73 4.48 1.74 2.62
N ALA A 74 3.80 2.83 2.96
CA ALA A 74 2.77 3.42 2.10
C ALA A 74 3.34 4.61 1.34
N ASP A 75 3.29 4.54 0.01
CA ASP A 75 3.84 5.55 -0.88
C ASP A 75 2.86 6.70 -1.14
N ASN A 76 3.41 7.87 -1.48
CA ASN A 76 2.70 9.10 -1.86
C ASN A 76 1.77 9.65 -0.75
N THR A 77 2.14 9.54 0.51
CA THR A 77 1.28 9.94 1.62
C THR A 77 1.25 11.44 1.90
N LEU A 78 2.13 12.23 1.24
CA LEU A 78 2.08 13.70 1.20
C LEU A 78 1.37 14.23 -0.05
N TRP A 79 1.24 13.43 -1.11
CA TRP A 79 0.44 13.68 -2.31
C TRP A 79 0.64 15.07 -2.91
N ASP A 80 1.88 15.39 -3.33
CA ASP A 80 2.30 16.70 -3.85
C ASP A 80 1.93 17.89 -2.94
N GLY A 81 1.78 17.65 -1.63
CA GLY A 81 1.34 18.65 -0.67
C GLY A 81 -0.18 18.87 -0.63
N HIS A 82 -0.95 18.21 -1.47
CA HIS A 82 -2.41 18.34 -1.50
C HIS A 82 -3.11 17.94 -0.18
N VAL A 83 -2.43 17.15 0.64
CA VAL A 83 -2.97 16.69 1.95
C VAL A 83 -3.22 17.81 2.94
N VAL A 84 -2.69 19.01 2.72
CA VAL A 84 -2.93 20.19 3.55
C VAL A 84 -3.94 21.16 2.93
N ASP A 85 -4.50 20.85 1.76
CA ASP A 85 -5.43 21.70 1.02
C ASP A 85 -6.87 21.16 1.08
N GLU A 86 -7.71 21.79 1.89
CA GLU A 86 -9.09 21.39 2.09
C GLU A 86 -9.98 21.58 0.84
N GLU A 87 -9.63 22.50 -0.07
CA GLU A 87 -10.39 22.69 -1.31
C GLU A 87 -10.08 21.57 -2.31
N ILE A 88 -8.82 21.15 -2.40
CA ILE A 88 -8.44 19.98 -3.21
C ILE A 88 -9.12 18.73 -2.67
N ARG A 89 -9.11 18.53 -1.34
CA ARG A 89 -9.78 17.40 -0.67
C ARG A 89 -11.25 17.26 -1.06
N LYS A 90 -11.97 18.36 -1.16
CA LYS A 90 -13.41 18.33 -1.51
C LYS A 90 -13.67 17.85 -2.93
N ASN A 91 -12.74 18.11 -3.85
CA ASN A 91 -12.92 17.94 -5.27
C ASN A 91 -12.17 16.73 -5.85
N ASP A 92 -11.13 16.24 -5.16
CA ASP A 92 -10.31 15.10 -5.59
C ASP A 92 -10.44 13.89 -4.65
N GLN A 93 -10.96 12.80 -5.20
CA GLN A 93 -11.17 11.56 -4.46
C GLN A 93 -9.87 10.85 -4.06
N GLN A 94 -8.78 11.05 -4.78
CA GLN A 94 -7.48 10.50 -4.44
C GLN A 94 -6.92 11.21 -3.20
N THR A 95 -6.93 12.54 -3.22
CA THR A 95 -6.52 13.37 -2.07
C THR A 95 -7.35 13.05 -0.84
N LYS A 96 -8.67 12.94 -1.00
CA LYS A 96 -9.56 12.54 0.09
C LYS A 96 -9.17 11.19 0.69
N GLY A 97 -8.92 10.19 -0.16
CA GLY A 97 -8.53 8.85 0.27
C GLY A 97 -7.23 8.84 1.07
N ILE A 98 -6.21 9.58 0.62
CA ILE A 98 -4.93 9.72 1.34
C ILE A 98 -5.10 10.45 2.68
N MET A 99 -5.83 11.55 2.72
CA MET A 99 -6.05 12.29 3.97
C MET A 99 -6.79 11.43 5.00
N GLU A 100 -7.84 10.74 4.59
CA GLU A 100 -8.57 9.81 5.45
C GLU A 100 -7.70 8.66 5.94
N PHE A 101 -6.82 8.14 5.09
CA PHE A 101 -5.83 7.12 5.45
C PHE A 101 -4.83 7.66 6.48
N ASN A 102 -4.24 8.82 6.24
CA ASN A 102 -3.29 9.44 7.16
C ASN A 102 -3.90 9.67 8.54
N ASP A 103 -5.13 10.20 8.59
CA ASP A 103 -5.85 10.42 9.84
C ASP A 103 -6.16 9.09 10.56
N MET A 104 -6.56 8.07 9.83
CA MET A 104 -6.84 6.75 10.38
C MET A 104 -5.60 6.12 11.00
N VAL A 105 -4.48 6.08 10.27
CA VAL A 105 -3.23 5.45 10.74
C VAL A 105 -2.64 6.20 11.94
N LYS A 106 -2.70 7.54 11.92
CA LYS A 106 -2.23 8.38 13.04
C LYS A 106 -2.94 8.04 14.36
N ASN A 107 -4.21 7.69 14.29
CA ASN A 107 -5.05 7.42 15.47
C ASN A 107 -5.19 5.92 15.79
N ASP A 108 -4.54 5.04 15.04
CA ASP A 108 -4.65 3.60 15.24
C ASP A 108 -3.73 3.11 16.38
N PRO A 109 -4.27 2.62 17.50
CA PRO A 109 -3.46 2.14 18.62
C PRO A 109 -2.66 0.86 18.31
N ARG A 110 -2.98 0.16 17.24
CA ARG A 110 -2.34 -1.10 16.83
C ARG A 110 -0.96 -0.89 16.21
N VAL A 111 -0.63 0.35 15.84
CA VAL A 111 0.59 0.66 15.08
C VAL A 111 1.35 1.87 15.65
N GLU A 112 2.57 2.02 15.20
CA GLU A 112 3.38 3.23 15.28
C GLU A 112 3.62 3.72 13.87
N VAL A 113 3.56 5.03 13.63
CA VAL A 113 3.73 5.61 12.29
C VAL A 113 4.67 6.79 12.30
N VAL A 114 5.49 6.89 11.26
CA VAL A 114 6.28 8.07 10.91
C VAL A 114 6.15 8.33 9.42
N ILE A 115 6.02 9.58 9.03
CA ILE A 115 6.06 9.99 7.63
C ILE A 115 7.47 10.50 7.32
N LEU A 116 8.11 9.88 6.35
CA LEU A 116 9.38 10.33 5.80
C LEU A 116 9.08 11.28 4.63
N PRO A 117 9.53 12.56 4.67
CA PRO A 117 9.28 13.53 3.61
C PRO A 117 10.26 13.32 2.46
N ILE A 118 10.30 12.11 1.92
CA ILE A 118 11.09 11.72 0.75
C ILE A 118 10.16 11.76 -0.45
N ARG A 119 10.48 12.59 -1.46
CA ARG A 119 9.64 12.81 -2.64
C ARG A 119 8.20 13.16 -2.22
N ASP A 120 7.25 12.30 -2.54
CA ASP A 120 5.82 12.47 -2.28
C ASP A 120 5.35 11.85 -0.95
N GLY A 121 6.31 11.60 -0.08
CA GLY A 121 6.09 11.09 1.27
C GLY A 121 5.91 9.57 1.33
N ILE A 122 6.63 8.95 2.24
CA ILE A 122 6.50 7.53 2.58
C ILE A 122 6.10 7.40 4.04
N SER A 123 4.93 6.86 4.30
CA SER A 123 4.56 6.48 5.67
C SER A 123 5.14 5.11 6.00
N VAL A 124 5.95 5.06 7.05
CA VAL A 124 6.47 3.83 7.64
C VAL A 124 5.61 3.49 8.86
N ILE A 125 4.89 2.40 8.77
CA ILE A 125 3.91 1.96 9.77
C ILE A 125 4.36 0.62 10.33
N ARG A 126 4.57 0.54 11.65
CA ARG A 126 5.00 -0.68 12.34
C ARG A 126 3.87 -1.24 13.18
N VAL A 127 3.61 -2.53 13.06
CA VAL A 127 2.67 -3.25 13.95
C VAL A 127 3.30 -3.43 15.33
N LYS A 128 2.57 -3.07 16.38
CA LYS A 128 3.01 -3.21 17.78
C LYS A 128 3.01 -4.66 18.26
#